data_15cad84f32923e38a59c0e96980953da
#
_entry.id   15cad84f32923e38a59c0e96980953da
#
_cell.length_a   1.000
_cell.length_b   1.000
_cell.length_c   1.000
_cell.angle_alpha   90.00
_cell.angle_beta   90.00
_cell.angle_gamma   90.00
#
_symmetry.space_group_name_H-M   'P 1'
#
loop_
_entity.id
_entity.type
_entity.pdbx_description
1 polymer ?
#
loop_
_entity_poly.entity_id
_entity_poly.type
_entity_poly.pdbx_seq_one_letter_code
_entity_poly.pdbx_strand_id
1 'polypeptide(L)'
;FSIGNSMEIIKDIGPAVELEDYKVAEFEGSHGLAHTRLATESRVDICYSHPFWARPFPDIAVVHNGQLTNHNKLRRSLQRRGYEFSTTNDSEVIAVFIADQLLNGLTLEESLIESIEQLDGTFTYLISTTDGIGFAKDRFSTKPLIVAENKSFVAMASEEVALHSMISEDTVLYEPT
;
A
#
# COMPACT_ATOMS: atom_id res chain seq x y z
N PHE A 1 -2.23 10.31 1.50
CA PHE A 1 -1.73 11.55 0.86
C PHE A 1 -0.45 12.01 1.55
N SER A 2 0.60 12.31 0.82
CA SER A 2 1.79 12.97 1.36
C SER A 2 1.60 14.48 1.29
N ILE A 3 1.81 15.16 2.42
CA ILE A 3 1.71 16.63 2.53
C ILE A 3 3.02 17.13 3.13
N GLY A 4 3.87 17.72 2.30
CA GLY A 4 5.23 18.11 2.73
C GLY A 4 6.00 16.89 3.26
N ASN A 5 6.42 16.94 4.53
CA ASN A 5 7.14 15.85 5.19
C ASN A 5 6.23 14.98 6.09
N SER A 6 4.93 14.99 5.87
CA SER A 6 3.97 14.19 6.65
C SER A 6 3.01 13.46 5.74
N MET A 7 2.34 12.46 6.29
CA MET A 7 1.31 11.70 5.63
C MET A 7 -0.02 11.88 6.35
N GLU A 8 -1.08 12.19 5.61
CA GLU A 8 -2.44 12.17 6.13
C GLU A 8 -3.15 10.90 5.70
N ILE A 9 -3.78 10.23 6.65
CA ILE A 9 -4.50 8.97 6.45
C ILE A 9 -5.96 9.18 6.83
N ILE A 10 -6.85 8.98 5.86
CA ILE A 10 -8.30 9.01 6.06
C ILE A 10 -8.83 7.58 5.86
N LYS A 11 -9.63 7.11 6.81
CA LYS A 11 -10.27 5.79 6.77
C LYS A 11 -11.73 5.93 7.18
N ASP A 12 -12.61 5.32 6.41
CA ASP A 12 -14.03 5.28 6.75
C ASP A 12 -14.67 3.97 6.26
N ILE A 13 -15.91 3.73 6.70
CA ILE A 13 -16.74 2.61 6.29
C ILE A 13 -17.89 3.18 5.48
N GLY A 14 -18.00 2.77 4.22
CA GLY A 14 -19.02 3.24 3.30
C GLY A 14 -18.55 3.24 1.86
N PRO A 15 -19.35 3.72 0.94
CA PRO A 15 -18.95 3.87 -0.45
C PRO A 15 -17.90 4.99 -0.59
N ALA A 16 -16.99 4.83 -1.55
CA ALA A 16 -15.87 5.77 -1.75
C ALA A 16 -16.32 7.23 -2.00
N VAL A 17 -17.54 7.45 -2.50
CA VAL A 17 -18.09 8.79 -2.70
C VAL A 17 -18.25 9.59 -1.40
N GLU A 18 -18.45 8.93 -0.26
CA GLU A 18 -18.53 9.58 1.05
C GLU A 18 -17.21 10.20 1.51
N LEU A 19 -16.09 9.85 0.87
CA LEU A 19 -14.79 10.49 1.11
C LEU A 19 -14.78 11.97 0.67
N GLU A 20 -15.75 12.42 -0.14
CA GLU A 20 -15.93 13.83 -0.48
C GLU A 20 -16.20 14.70 0.76
N ASP A 21 -16.83 14.15 1.79
CA ASP A 21 -17.10 14.83 3.06
C ASP A 21 -15.80 15.25 3.79
N TYR A 22 -14.69 14.55 3.53
CA TYR A 22 -13.35 14.86 4.04
C TYR A 22 -12.59 15.83 3.15
N LYS A 23 -13.23 16.37 2.10
CA LYS A 23 -12.64 17.33 1.16
C LYS A 23 -11.32 16.87 0.55
N VAL A 24 -11.25 15.58 0.19
CA VAL A 24 -10.03 14.94 -0.34
C VAL A 24 -9.49 15.67 -1.55
N ALA A 25 -10.36 16.31 -2.34
CA ALA A 25 -9.99 17.10 -3.51
C ALA A 25 -9.25 18.42 -3.17
N GLU A 26 -9.28 18.85 -1.91
CA GLU A 26 -8.56 20.04 -1.46
C GLU A 26 -7.10 19.71 -1.00
N PHE A 27 -6.73 18.41 -0.90
CA PHE A 27 -5.38 18.03 -0.52
C PHE A 27 -4.40 18.20 -1.68
N GLU A 28 -3.30 18.87 -1.39
CA GLU A 28 -2.16 18.99 -2.29
C GLU A 28 -1.01 18.12 -1.80
N GLY A 29 -0.57 17.18 -2.62
CA GLY A 29 0.52 16.26 -2.28
C GLY A 29 1.23 15.75 -3.53
N SER A 30 2.44 15.23 -3.36
CA SER A 30 3.21 14.66 -4.48
C SER A 30 2.72 13.27 -4.88
N HIS A 31 2.17 12.52 -3.95
CA HIS A 31 1.67 11.16 -4.19
C HIS A 31 0.62 10.73 -3.14
N GLY A 32 -0.13 9.70 -3.45
CA GLY A 32 -1.14 9.16 -2.55
C GLY A 32 -1.50 7.72 -2.87
N LEU A 33 -2.04 7.03 -1.88
CA LEU A 33 -2.62 5.69 -1.99
C LEU A 33 -4.11 5.75 -1.70
N ALA A 34 -4.88 4.91 -2.41
CA ALA A 34 -6.29 4.70 -2.13
C ALA A 34 -6.62 3.21 -2.16
N HIS A 35 -7.63 2.80 -1.40
CA HIS A 35 -8.09 1.42 -1.40
C HIS A 35 -9.58 1.35 -1.05
N THR A 36 -10.32 0.61 -1.86
CA THR A 36 -11.68 0.17 -1.52
C THR A 36 -11.63 -1.31 -1.16
N ARG A 37 -12.22 -1.67 -0.02
CA ARG A 37 -12.17 -3.04 0.49
C ARG A 37 -13.56 -3.63 0.60
N LEU A 38 -13.75 -4.80 -0.01
CA LEU A 38 -14.85 -5.69 0.31
C LEU A 38 -14.33 -6.74 1.31
N ALA A 39 -14.81 -6.70 2.54
CA ALA A 39 -14.39 -7.67 3.56
C ALA A 39 -15.10 -9.01 3.34
N THR A 40 -14.34 -10.08 3.20
CA THR A 40 -14.85 -11.45 3.04
C THR A 40 -14.65 -12.30 4.29
N GLU A 41 -13.50 -12.21 4.95
CA GLU A 41 -13.12 -13.05 6.08
C GLU A 41 -12.75 -12.28 7.35
N SER A 42 -12.37 -11.01 7.22
CA SER A 42 -11.94 -10.20 8.35
C SER A 42 -13.01 -9.21 8.78
N ARG A 43 -12.90 -8.76 10.02
CA ARG A 43 -13.83 -7.85 10.66
C ARG A 43 -14.04 -6.57 9.84
N VAL A 44 -15.30 -6.15 9.68
CA VAL A 44 -15.65 -4.84 9.11
C VAL A 44 -15.52 -3.80 10.21
N ASP A 45 -14.37 -3.13 10.22
CA ASP A 45 -14.00 -2.14 11.23
C ASP A 45 -13.01 -1.17 10.59
N ILE A 46 -13.07 0.11 10.95
CA ILE A 46 -12.15 1.15 10.45
C ILE A 46 -10.68 0.76 10.71
N CYS A 47 -10.38 0.16 11.86
CA CYS A 47 -9.02 -0.28 12.17
C CYS A 47 -8.48 -1.33 11.20
N TYR A 48 -9.37 -2.14 10.60
CA TYR A 48 -9.04 -3.17 9.63
C TYR A 48 -9.18 -2.71 8.17
N SER A 49 -9.52 -1.44 7.92
CA SER A 49 -9.51 -0.86 6.59
C SER A 49 -8.10 -0.43 6.17
N HIS A 50 -7.82 -0.43 4.87
CA HIS A 50 -6.58 0.14 4.33
C HIS A 50 -6.64 1.69 4.36
N PRO A 51 -5.47 2.34 4.31
CA PRO A 51 -4.13 1.77 4.35
C PRO A 51 -3.73 1.30 5.75
N PHE A 52 -2.78 0.38 5.83
CA PHE A 52 -2.08 0.04 7.07
C PHE A 52 -0.76 0.78 7.13
N TRP A 53 -0.34 1.19 8.33
CA TRP A 53 0.93 1.90 8.54
C TRP A 53 1.77 1.23 9.61
N ALA A 54 3.09 1.42 9.54
CA ALA A 54 4.03 0.90 10.52
C ALA A 54 4.10 1.82 11.75
N ARG A 55 3.82 1.30 12.94
CA ARG A 55 4.06 2.01 14.19
C ARG A 55 5.44 1.64 14.74
N PRO A 56 6.22 2.61 15.23
CA PRO A 56 5.94 4.05 15.40
C PRO A 56 6.29 4.93 14.18
N PHE A 57 6.36 4.38 12.97
CA PHE A 57 6.76 5.07 11.73
C PHE A 57 5.52 5.49 10.94
N PRO A 58 4.94 6.67 11.22
CA PRO A 58 3.67 7.09 10.61
C PRO A 58 3.76 7.36 9.11
N ASP A 59 4.98 7.52 8.59
CA ASP A 59 5.22 7.92 7.20
C ASP A 59 5.36 6.74 6.22
N ILE A 60 5.04 5.53 6.68
CA ILE A 60 5.05 4.31 5.87
C ILE A 60 3.65 3.71 5.88
N ALA A 61 2.97 3.75 4.75
CA ALA A 61 1.63 3.22 4.58
C ALA A 61 1.51 2.26 3.40
N VAL A 62 0.72 1.21 3.56
CA VAL A 62 0.55 0.12 2.58
C VAL A 62 -0.93 -0.10 2.28
N VAL A 63 -1.24 -0.27 1.00
CA VAL A 63 -2.49 -0.88 0.53
C VAL A 63 -2.15 -2.21 -0.15
N HIS A 64 -2.95 -3.24 0.10
CA HIS A 64 -2.63 -4.62 -0.26
C HIS A 64 -3.86 -5.33 -0.82
N ASN A 65 -3.67 -6.01 -1.92
CA ASN A 65 -4.62 -6.97 -2.50
C ASN A 65 -3.98 -8.35 -2.49
N GLY A 66 -4.54 -9.26 -1.74
CA GLY A 66 -4.05 -10.63 -1.61
C GLY A 66 -4.10 -11.18 -0.20
N GLN A 67 -3.30 -12.21 0.06
CA GLN A 67 -3.17 -12.87 1.35
C GLN A 67 -1.75 -13.38 1.55
N LEU A 68 -1.18 -13.11 2.74
CA LEU A 68 0.10 -13.67 3.15
C LEU A 68 -0.12 -14.93 3.99
N THR A 69 0.46 -16.03 3.56
CA THR A 69 0.39 -17.32 4.28
C THR A 69 1.30 -17.36 5.50
N ASN A 70 2.43 -16.66 5.44
CA ASN A 70 3.43 -16.65 6.51
C ASN A 70 3.35 -15.44 7.47
N HIS A 71 2.31 -14.60 7.37
CA HIS A 71 2.17 -13.37 8.15
C HIS A 71 2.31 -13.57 9.67
N ASN A 72 1.77 -14.67 10.22
CA ASN A 72 1.90 -14.96 11.64
C ASN A 72 3.32 -15.26 12.10
N LYS A 73 4.14 -15.89 11.24
CA LYS A 73 5.55 -16.16 11.50
C LYS A 73 6.36 -14.86 11.49
N LEU A 74 6.14 -14.03 10.47
CA LEU A 74 6.78 -12.72 10.33
C LEU A 74 6.41 -11.79 11.48
N ARG A 75 5.13 -11.70 11.83
CA ARG A 75 4.64 -10.91 12.96
C ARG A 75 5.37 -11.27 14.25
N ARG A 76 5.46 -12.57 14.60
CA ARG A 76 6.17 -13.00 15.80
C ARG A 76 7.67 -12.68 15.76
N SER A 77 8.29 -12.70 14.58
CA SER A 77 9.67 -12.30 14.40
C SER A 77 9.87 -10.82 14.65
N LEU A 78 9.01 -9.99 14.07
CA LEU A 78 9.03 -8.54 14.24
C LEU A 78 8.71 -8.12 15.69
N GLN A 79 7.74 -8.76 16.34
CA GLN A 79 7.45 -8.53 17.77
C GLN A 79 8.65 -8.83 18.67
N ARG A 80 9.43 -9.87 18.39
CA ARG A 80 10.66 -10.16 19.14
C ARG A 80 11.74 -9.10 18.97
N ARG A 81 11.67 -8.30 17.88
CA ARG A 81 12.52 -7.14 17.63
C ARG A 81 11.94 -5.84 18.21
N GLY A 82 10.81 -5.91 18.93
CA GLY A 82 10.21 -4.78 19.61
C GLY A 82 9.12 -4.05 18.84
N TYR A 83 8.71 -4.55 17.66
CA TYR A 83 7.61 -3.93 16.90
C TYR A 83 6.25 -4.27 17.49
N GLU A 84 5.37 -3.27 17.52
CA GLU A 84 3.98 -3.43 17.95
C GLU A 84 3.04 -3.47 16.76
N PHE A 85 1.94 -4.20 16.91
CA PHE A 85 0.88 -4.34 15.92
C PHE A 85 -0.46 -3.93 16.51
N SER A 86 -1.22 -3.15 15.77
CA SER A 86 -2.55 -2.68 16.18
C SER A 86 -3.66 -3.65 15.79
N THR A 87 -3.42 -4.47 14.76
CA THR A 87 -4.40 -5.40 14.22
C THR A 87 -3.80 -6.80 14.05
N THR A 88 -4.63 -7.76 13.67
CA THR A 88 -4.19 -9.08 13.24
C THR A 88 -4.09 -9.22 11.73
N ASN A 89 -4.30 -8.13 10.98
CA ASN A 89 -4.30 -8.13 9.52
C ASN A 89 -2.89 -8.38 8.98
N ASP A 90 -2.79 -9.16 7.91
CA ASP A 90 -1.54 -9.48 7.23
C ASP A 90 -0.90 -8.26 6.54
N SER A 91 -1.71 -7.32 6.06
CA SER A 91 -1.23 -6.10 5.41
C SER A 91 -0.43 -5.19 6.35
N GLU A 92 -0.77 -5.17 7.65
CA GLU A 92 0.03 -4.44 8.65
C GLU A 92 1.43 -5.04 8.78
N VAL A 93 1.57 -6.36 8.58
CA VAL A 93 2.89 -7.03 8.61
C VAL A 93 3.77 -6.54 7.48
N ILE A 94 3.21 -6.26 6.29
CA ILE A 94 3.97 -5.70 5.17
C ILE A 94 4.52 -4.33 5.56
N ALA A 95 3.67 -3.44 6.08
CA ALA A 95 4.11 -2.09 6.46
C ALA A 95 5.25 -2.12 7.50
N VAL A 96 5.09 -2.94 8.54
CA VAL A 96 6.12 -3.08 9.60
C VAL A 96 7.39 -3.75 9.08
N PHE A 97 7.27 -4.74 8.17
CA PHE A 97 8.41 -5.39 7.54
C PHE A 97 9.25 -4.39 6.75
N ILE A 98 8.62 -3.59 5.89
CA ILE A 98 9.34 -2.58 5.10
C ILE A 98 9.97 -1.52 6.01
N ALA A 99 9.25 -1.06 7.05
CA ALA A 99 9.81 -0.13 8.03
C ALA A 99 11.07 -0.68 8.71
N ASP A 100 11.07 -1.95 9.08
CA ASP A 100 12.23 -2.63 9.64
C ASP A 100 13.42 -2.67 8.67
N GLN A 101 13.18 -2.94 7.38
CA GLN A 101 14.23 -2.94 6.37
C GLN A 101 14.85 -1.54 6.18
N LEU A 102 14.01 -0.51 6.06
CA LEU A 102 14.45 0.89 5.93
C LEU A 102 15.27 1.33 7.14
N LEU A 103 14.87 0.96 8.37
CA LEU A 103 15.63 1.23 9.59
C LEU A 103 16.99 0.52 9.63
N ASN A 104 17.08 -0.63 9.00
CA ASN A 104 18.34 -1.36 8.87
C ASN A 104 19.23 -0.80 7.74
N GLY A 105 18.83 0.29 7.10
CA GLY A 105 19.60 1.03 6.12
C GLY A 105 19.42 0.60 4.66
N LEU A 106 18.43 -0.27 4.37
CA LEU A 106 18.07 -0.58 3.00
C LEU A 106 17.32 0.60 2.37
N THR A 107 17.46 0.77 1.08
CA THR A 107 16.60 1.66 0.28
C THR A 107 15.19 1.09 0.15
N LEU A 108 14.23 1.89 -0.28
CA LEU A 108 12.88 1.40 -0.57
C LEU A 108 12.91 0.29 -1.64
N GLU A 109 13.68 0.48 -2.71
CA GLU A 109 13.82 -0.51 -3.77
C GLU A 109 14.37 -1.85 -3.25
N GLU A 110 15.46 -1.83 -2.49
CA GLU A 110 16.04 -3.02 -1.86
C GLU A 110 15.05 -3.70 -0.91
N SER A 111 14.29 -2.91 -0.15
CA SER A 111 13.27 -3.42 0.77
C SER A 111 12.10 -4.10 0.03
N LEU A 112 11.70 -3.57 -1.13
CA LEU A 112 10.68 -4.16 -2.00
C LEU A 112 11.18 -5.48 -2.59
N ILE A 113 12.42 -5.54 -3.09
CA ILE A 113 13.03 -6.77 -3.61
C ILE A 113 13.10 -7.83 -2.51
N GLU A 114 13.59 -7.46 -1.32
CA GLU A 114 13.68 -8.39 -0.17
C GLU A 114 12.28 -8.89 0.23
N SER A 115 11.24 -8.05 0.12
CA SER A 115 9.89 -8.46 0.43
C SER A 115 9.37 -9.58 -0.47
N ILE A 116 9.72 -9.60 -1.75
CA ILE A 116 9.32 -10.65 -2.70
C ILE A 116 9.91 -12.02 -2.28
N GLU A 117 11.09 -12.01 -1.66
CA GLU A 117 11.75 -13.23 -1.16
C GLU A 117 11.21 -13.71 0.19
N GLN A 118 10.81 -12.78 1.05
CA GLN A 118 10.45 -13.07 2.45
C GLN A 118 8.94 -13.25 2.67
N LEU A 119 8.11 -12.59 1.87
CA LEU A 119 6.66 -12.71 1.94
C LEU A 119 6.22 -13.94 1.14
N ASP A 120 5.41 -14.78 1.77
CA ASP A 120 4.84 -15.96 1.13
C ASP A 120 3.32 -15.80 1.01
N GLY A 121 2.78 -16.06 -0.18
CA GLY A 121 1.36 -15.88 -0.49
C GLY A 121 1.13 -15.38 -1.91
N THR A 122 -0.07 -14.87 -2.13
CA THR A 122 -0.45 -14.19 -3.38
C THR A 122 -0.75 -12.74 -3.06
N PHE A 123 0.01 -11.81 -3.63
CA PHE A 123 -0.10 -10.41 -3.27
C PHE A 123 0.31 -9.44 -4.37
N THR A 124 -0.34 -8.31 -4.38
CA THR A 124 0.16 -7.05 -4.93
C THR A 124 -0.08 -5.98 -3.88
N TYR A 125 0.93 -5.22 -3.54
CA TYR A 125 0.77 -4.08 -2.65
C TYR A 125 1.43 -2.83 -3.19
N LEU A 126 0.88 -1.68 -2.82
CA LEU A 126 1.48 -0.36 -3.02
C LEU A 126 1.90 0.17 -1.66
N ILE A 127 3.04 0.83 -1.63
CA ILE A 127 3.58 1.47 -0.44
C ILE A 127 3.87 2.94 -0.71
N SER A 128 3.56 3.78 0.25
CA SER A 128 3.92 5.19 0.27
C SER A 128 4.88 5.45 1.44
N THR A 129 5.92 6.20 1.18
CA THR A 129 6.84 6.77 2.16
C THR A 129 6.83 8.29 2.01
N THR A 130 7.62 9.03 2.79
CA THR A 130 7.81 10.48 2.60
C THR A 130 8.41 10.82 1.26
N ASP A 131 9.24 9.93 0.70
CA ASP A 131 10.09 10.21 -0.45
C ASP A 131 9.51 9.67 -1.77
N GLY A 132 8.47 8.83 -1.69
CA GLY A 132 7.89 8.27 -2.89
C GLY A 132 6.91 7.13 -2.67
N ILE A 133 6.52 6.55 -3.79
CA ILE A 133 5.61 5.41 -3.87
C ILE A 133 6.32 4.25 -4.56
N GLY A 134 6.06 3.04 -4.10
CA GLY A 134 6.55 1.81 -4.71
C GLY A 134 5.50 0.72 -4.73
N PHE A 135 5.78 -0.37 -5.41
CA PHE A 135 4.94 -1.56 -5.40
C PHE A 135 5.78 -2.84 -5.42
N ALA A 136 5.19 -3.93 -4.97
CA ALA A 136 5.68 -5.26 -5.24
C ALA A 136 4.54 -6.25 -5.49
N LYS A 137 4.83 -7.26 -6.29
CA LYS A 137 3.93 -8.38 -6.61
C LYS A 137 4.59 -9.68 -6.18
N ASP A 138 3.77 -10.69 -5.87
CA ASP A 138 4.28 -12.05 -5.68
C ASP A 138 4.96 -12.56 -6.96
N ARG A 139 5.81 -13.57 -6.82
CA ARG A 139 6.62 -14.15 -7.92
C ARG A 139 5.81 -14.63 -9.12
N PHE A 140 4.52 -14.88 -8.95
CA PHE A 140 3.63 -15.34 -10.01
C PHE A 140 2.76 -14.22 -10.57
N SER A 141 2.91 -13.00 -10.06
CA SER A 141 2.10 -11.82 -10.43
C SER A 141 0.59 -12.11 -10.37
N THR A 142 0.16 -12.86 -9.34
CA THR A 142 -1.19 -13.42 -9.22
C THR A 142 -2.28 -12.35 -9.14
N LYS A 143 -2.01 -11.23 -8.50
CA LYS A 143 -2.96 -10.12 -8.38
C LYS A 143 -2.64 -9.05 -9.42
N PRO A 144 -3.66 -8.53 -10.13
CA PRO A 144 -3.44 -7.56 -11.20
C PRO A 144 -2.89 -6.23 -10.66
N LEU A 145 -2.09 -5.59 -11.48
CA LEU A 145 -1.67 -4.20 -11.33
C LEU A 145 -1.44 -3.63 -12.72
N ILE A 146 -2.08 -2.51 -13.01
CA ILE A 146 -1.90 -1.77 -14.26
C ILE A 146 -1.23 -0.45 -13.91
N VAL A 147 -0.23 -0.09 -14.68
CA VAL A 147 0.49 1.18 -14.58
C VAL A 147 0.14 2.05 -15.77
N ALA A 148 -0.24 3.28 -15.50
CA ALA A 148 -0.42 4.35 -16.48
C ALA A 148 0.66 5.40 -16.24
N GLU A 149 1.45 5.68 -17.25
CA GLU A 149 2.59 6.59 -17.14
C GLU A 149 2.64 7.56 -18.31
N ASN A 150 2.88 8.81 -18.00
CA ASN A 150 3.26 9.84 -18.96
C ASN A 150 4.28 10.79 -18.33
N LYS A 151 4.58 11.90 -19.01
CA LYS A 151 5.58 12.90 -18.54
C LYS A 151 5.19 13.63 -17.26
N SER A 152 3.90 13.59 -16.87
CA SER A 152 3.35 14.39 -15.78
C SER A 152 3.02 13.59 -14.55
N PHE A 153 2.71 12.29 -14.71
CA PHE A 153 2.32 11.42 -13.61
C PHE A 153 2.63 9.94 -13.87
N VAL A 154 2.67 9.20 -12.79
CA VAL A 154 2.54 7.73 -12.78
C VAL A 154 1.34 7.38 -11.91
N ALA A 155 0.40 6.59 -12.44
CA ALA A 155 -0.74 6.09 -11.70
C ALA A 155 -0.79 4.56 -11.78
N MET A 156 -1.25 3.93 -10.71
CA MET A 156 -1.32 2.48 -10.59
C MET A 156 -2.68 2.07 -10.04
N ALA A 157 -3.29 1.04 -10.62
CA ALA A 157 -4.55 0.49 -10.13
C ALA A 157 -4.64 -1.02 -10.36
N SER A 158 -5.46 -1.72 -9.60
CA SER A 158 -5.78 -3.13 -9.84
C SER A 158 -6.65 -3.35 -11.08
N GLU A 159 -7.35 -2.32 -11.55
CA GLU A 159 -8.22 -2.37 -12.73
C GLU A 159 -8.03 -1.13 -13.60
N GLU A 160 -7.96 -1.32 -14.92
CA GLU A 160 -7.77 -0.24 -15.90
C GLU A 160 -8.88 0.82 -15.84
N VAL A 161 -10.12 0.41 -15.55
CA VAL A 161 -11.26 1.32 -15.46
C VAL A 161 -11.03 2.44 -14.43
N ALA A 162 -10.28 2.18 -13.37
CA ALA A 162 -9.95 3.19 -12.37
C ALA A 162 -9.01 4.29 -12.90
N LEU A 163 -8.31 4.02 -13.99
CA LEU A 163 -7.35 4.95 -14.60
C LEU A 163 -7.95 5.73 -15.79
N HIS A 164 -9.12 5.34 -16.30
CA HIS A 164 -9.69 5.90 -17.53
C HIS A 164 -9.79 7.43 -17.55
N SER A 165 -10.11 8.05 -16.42
CA SER A 165 -10.22 9.52 -16.34
C SER A 165 -8.87 10.24 -16.42
N MET A 166 -7.76 9.51 -16.27
CA MET A 166 -6.39 10.05 -16.28
C MET A 166 -5.66 9.79 -17.59
N ILE A 167 -6.16 8.84 -18.42
CA ILE A 167 -5.51 8.43 -19.66
C ILE A 167 -5.69 9.51 -20.72
N SER A 168 -4.59 9.86 -21.39
CA SER A 168 -4.50 10.74 -22.55
C SER A 168 -3.75 10.03 -23.69
N GLU A 169 -3.66 10.65 -24.88
CA GLU A 169 -3.03 10.04 -26.05
C GLU A 169 -1.53 9.71 -25.84
N ASP A 170 -0.86 10.42 -24.94
CA ASP A 170 0.55 10.22 -24.59
C ASP A 170 0.78 9.30 -23.38
N THR A 171 -0.28 8.70 -22.85
CA THR A 171 -0.20 7.80 -21.70
C THR A 171 0.12 6.37 -22.13
N VAL A 172 1.17 5.80 -21.57
CA VAL A 172 1.54 4.39 -21.76
C VAL A 172 0.90 3.55 -20.66
N LEU A 173 0.24 2.47 -21.06
CA LEU A 173 -0.34 1.47 -20.16
C LEU A 173 0.45 0.17 -20.24
N TYR A 174 0.76 -0.42 -19.09
CA TYR A 174 1.39 -1.74 -19.03
C TYR A 174 1.09 -2.48 -17.73
N GLU A 175 1.22 -3.79 -17.76
CA GLU A 175 1.19 -4.65 -16.58
C GLU A 175 2.63 -4.99 -16.19
N PRO A 176 3.10 -4.61 -14.99
CA PRO A 176 4.40 -5.04 -14.48
C PRO A 176 4.36 -6.53 -14.11
N THR A 177 5.40 -7.27 -14.47
CA THR A 177 5.55 -8.71 -14.21
C THR A 177 6.65 -8.97 -13.19
#